data_8d91761f9779cd48b50acab2cfeba4bf
#
_entry.id   8d91761f9779cd48b50acab2cfeba4bf
#
_cell.length_a   1.000
_cell.length_b   1.000
_cell.length_c   1.000
_cell.angle_alpha   90.00
_cell.angle_beta   90.00
_cell.angle_gamma   90.00
#
_symmetry.space_group_name_H-M   'P 1'
#
loop_
_entity.id
_entity.type
_entity.pdbx_description
1 polymer ?
#
loop_
_entity_poly.entity_id
_entity_poly.type
_entity_poly.pdbx_seq_one_letter_code
_entity_poly.pdbx_strand_id
1 'polypeptide(L)'
;MINELGHFALVLAFVLSVLTGTLPLFALRRGWHGLAHLAVPATILIAAFVFIAFAALISAFLASDFSLALVASHSHSAKPLIYKISGTWGNHEGSLLLWIVILALFGALLAMGGRGMALALKIRTLAVQALISAGVLAFSLFTSNPFARLD
;
A
#
# COMPACT_ATOMS: atom_id res chain seq x y z
N MET A 1 4.64 -18.70 -2.31
CA MET A 1 5.51 -17.91 -1.39
C MET A 1 5.53 -16.41 -1.71
N ILE A 2 5.86 -15.95 -2.93
CA ILE A 2 5.91 -14.49 -3.26
C ILE A 2 4.53 -13.84 -3.13
N ASN A 3 3.47 -14.48 -3.57
CA ASN A 3 2.10 -13.96 -3.47
C ASN A 3 1.62 -13.83 -2.02
N GLU A 4 2.01 -14.78 -1.17
CA GLU A 4 1.71 -14.75 0.27
C GLU A 4 2.46 -13.61 0.97
N LEU A 5 3.72 -13.39 0.58
CA LEU A 5 4.48 -12.23 1.03
C LEU A 5 3.82 -10.93 0.62
N GLY A 6 3.34 -10.84 -0.64
CA GLY A 6 2.60 -9.68 -1.13
C GLY A 6 1.32 -9.41 -0.34
N HIS A 7 0.53 -10.45 -0.11
CA HIS A 7 -0.70 -10.35 0.70
C HIS A 7 -0.39 -9.94 2.15
N PHE A 8 0.60 -10.57 2.77
CA PHE A 8 1.03 -10.24 4.12
C PHE A 8 1.52 -8.80 4.24
N ALA A 9 2.33 -8.34 3.26
CA ALA A 9 2.77 -6.94 3.20
C ALA A 9 1.59 -5.97 3.09
N LEU A 10 0.55 -6.30 2.31
CA LEU A 10 -0.65 -5.49 2.19
C LEU A 10 -1.43 -5.40 3.52
N VAL A 11 -1.54 -6.50 4.25
CA VAL A 11 -2.15 -6.54 5.60
C VAL A 11 -1.35 -5.69 6.58
N LEU A 12 -0.02 -5.79 6.58
CA LEU A 12 0.83 -4.96 7.43
C LEU A 12 0.71 -3.47 7.08
N ALA A 13 0.66 -3.12 5.78
CA ALA A 13 0.43 -1.76 5.34
C ALA A 13 -0.91 -1.22 5.86
N PHE A 14 -1.98 -2.03 5.82
CA PHE A 14 -3.29 -1.68 6.36
C PHE A 14 -3.24 -1.39 7.87
N VAL A 15 -2.71 -2.32 8.66
CA VAL A 15 -2.61 -2.17 10.11
C VAL A 15 -1.80 -0.92 10.48
N LEU A 16 -0.63 -0.74 9.84
CA LEU A 16 0.19 0.45 10.07
C LEU A 16 -0.52 1.73 9.64
N SER A 17 -1.30 1.72 8.57
CA SER A 17 -2.07 2.90 8.13
C SER A 17 -3.12 3.30 9.15
N VAL A 18 -3.84 2.34 9.75
CA VAL A 18 -4.80 2.60 10.84
C VAL A 18 -4.09 3.19 12.05
N LEU A 19 -2.97 2.59 12.47
CA LEU A 19 -2.20 3.07 13.62
C LEU A 19 -1.61 4.46 13.37
N THR A 20 -1.03 4.70 12.19
CA THR A 20 -0.44 6.00 11.82
C THR A 20 -1.51 7.08 11.67
N GLY A 21 -2.71 6.71 11.26
CA GLY A 21 -3.83 7.65 11.14
C GLY A 21 -4.44 8.06 12.49
N THR A 22 -4.30 7.23 13.52
CA THR A 22 -4.98 7.44 14.81
C THR A 22 -4.04 7.85 15.94
N LEU A 23 -2.99 7.06 16.21
CA LEU A 23 -2.11 7.26 17.37
C LEU A 23 -1.38 8.62 17.39
N PRO A 24 -0.79 9.10 16.27
CA PRO A 24 -0.10 10.40 16.28
C PRO A 24 -1.03 11.58 16.53
N LEU A 25 -2.29 11.52 16.04
CA LEU A 25 -3.28 12.56 16.31
C LEU A 25 -3.66 12.62 17.79
N PHE A 26 -3.84 11.46 18.41
CA PHE A 26 -4.08 11.36 19.85
C PHE A 26 -2.87 11.85 20.65
N ALA A 27 -1.67 11.44 20.25
CA ALA A 27 -0.41 11.85 20.89
C ALA A 27 -0.19 13.36 20.84
N LEU A 28 -0.49 14.01 19.70
CA LEU A 28 -0.42 15.47 19.58
C LEU A 28 -1.37 16.19 20.56
N ARG A 29 -2.60 15.66 20.75
CA ARG A 29 -3.58 16.23 21.69
C ARG A 29 -3.11 16.11 23.15
N ARG A 30 -2.33 15.08 23.47
CA ARG A 30 -1.79 14.81 24.81
C ARG A 30 -0.43 15.44 25.05
N GLY A 31 0.17 16.12 24.07
CA GLY A 31 1.52 16.68 24.17
C GLY A 31 2.64 15.62 24.14
N TRP A 32 2.35 14.38 23.69
CA TRP A 32 3.32 13.29 23.61
C TRP A 32 4.08 13.36 22.28
N HIS A 33 4.96 14.36 22.18
CA HIS A 33 5.68 14.64 20.92
C HIS A 33 6.51 13.47 20.41
N GLY A 34 7.14 12.69 21.30
CA GLY A 34 7.92 11.52 20.92
C GLY A 34 7.09 10.47 20.17
N LEU A 35 5.89 10.15 20.68
CA LEU A 35 4.98 9.21 20.04
C LEU A 35 4.42 9.78 18.73
N ALA A 36 4.14 11.09 18.70
CA ALA A 36 3.65 11.74 17.47
C ALA A 36 4.69 11.69 16.34
N HIS A 37 5.98 11.76 16.64
CA HIS A 37 7.07 11.65 15.67
C HIS A 37 7.12 10.28 14.95
N LEU A 38 6.58 9.22 15.54
CA LEU A 38 6.52 7.90 14.90
C LEU A 38 5.69 7.88 13.60
N ALA A 39 4.86 8.91 13.37
CA ALA A 39 4.15 9.04 12.08
C ALA A 39 5.11 9.06 10.89
N VAL A 40 6.30 9.66 11.02
CA VAL A 40 7.26 9.78 9.92
C VAL A 40 7.83 8.42 9.49
N PRO A 41 8.50 7.65 10.37
CA PRO A 41 9.01 6.33 9.99
C PRO A 41 7.89 5.34 9.65
N ALA A 42 6.74 5.42 10.32
CA ALA A 42 5.60 4.56 10.01
C ALA A 42 5.07 4.78 8.60
N THR A 43 4.98 6.03 8.12
CA THR A 43 4.58 6.33 6.74
C THR A 43 5.56 5.75 5.72
N ILE A 44 6.87 5.79 6.01
CA ILE A 44 7.89 5.20 5.13
C ILE A 44 7.75 3.67 5.10
N LEU A 45 7.48 3.05 6.25
CA LEU A 45 7.23 1.60 6.32
C LEU A 45 5.96 1.20 5.57
N ILE A 46 4.88 1.96 5.66
CA ILE A 46 3.66 1.75 4.87
C ILE A 46 4.01 1.74 3.39
N ALA A 47 4.76 2.74 2.92
CA ALA A 47 5.20 2.80 1.52
C ALA A 47 6.03 1.57 1.13
N ALA A 48 6.98 1.16 1.97
CA ALA A 48 7.81 -0.03 1.71
C ALA A 48 6.95 -1.29 1.56
N PHE A 49 5.99 -1.53 2.46
CA PHE A 49 5.11 -2.70 2.37
C PHE A 49 4.18 -2.65 1.15
N VAL A 50 3.64 -1.49 0.80
CA VAL A 50 2.83 -1.31 -0.41
C VAL A 50 3.66 -1.58 -1.67
N PHE A 51 4.91 -1.11 -1.73
CA PHE A 51 5.81 -1.41 -2.85
C PHE A 51 6.15 -2.90 -2.95
N ILE A 52 6.37 -3.58 -1.81
CA ILE A 52 6.58 -5.03 -1.78
C ILE A 52 5.36 -5.76 -2.32
N ALA A 53 4.16 -5.39 -1.89
CA ALA A 53 2.92 -5.99 -2.39
C ALA A 53 2.75 -5.78 -3.90
N PHE A 54 3.00 -4.57 -4.40
CA PHE A 54 2.89 -4.27 -5.83
C PHE A 54 3.94 -5.02 -6.66
N ALA A 55 5.19 -5.10 -6.18
CA ALA A 55 6.25 -5.87 -6.83
C ALA A 55 5.93 -7.38 -6.85
N ALA A 56 5.34 -7.91 -5.77
CA ALA A 56 4.88 -9.30 -5.71
C ALA A 56 3.78 -9.57 -6.77
N LEU A 57 2.83 -8.64 -6.94
CA LEU A 57 1.78 -8.76 -7.95
C LEU A 57 2.38 -8.71 -9.38
N ILE A 58 3.30 -7.77 -9.65
CA ILE A 58 4.03 -7.73 -10.94
C ILE A 58 4.73 -9.06 -11.19
N SER A 59 5.41 -9.62 -10.20
CA SER A 59 6.13 -10.89 -10.33
C SER A 59 5.20 -12.06 -10.65
N ALA A 60 3.99 -12.07 -10.08
CA ALA A 60 2.97 -13.08 -10.38
C ALA A 60 2.48 -13.01 -11.84
N PHE A 61 2.26 -11.79 -12.37
CA PHE A 61 1.91 -11.60 -13.78
C PHE A 61 3.06 -12.01 -14.72
N LEU A 62 4.29 -11.68 -14.38
CA LEU A 62 5.48 -12.06 -15.16
C LEU A 62 5.68 -13.58 -15.20
N ALA A 63 5.55 -14.23 -14.05
CA ALA A 63 5.64 -15.68 -13.92
C ALA A 63 4.42 -16.41 -14.51
N SER A 64 3.36 -15.70 -14.87
CA SER A 64 2.06 -16.30 -15.28
C SER A 64 1.54 -17.27 -14.22
N ASP A 65 1.57 -16.84 -12.95
CA ASP A 65 1.12 -17.65 -11.81
C ASP A 65 -0.40 -17.69 -11.75
N PHE A 66 -0.98 -18.64 -12.46
CA PHE A 66 -2.43 -18.84 -12.56
C PHE A 66 -3.06 -19.39 -11.26
N SER A 67 -2.31 -19.56 -10.18
CA SER A 67 -2.89 -19.83 -8.86
C SER A 67 -3.63 -18.61 -8.27
N LEU A 68 -3.33 -17.40 -8.79
CA LEU A 68 -4.08 -16.19 -8.48
C LEU A 68 -5.24 -15.99 -9.44
N ALA A 69 -6.44 -15.79 -8.91
CA ALA A 69 -7.66 -15.53 -9.69
C ALA A 69 -7.47 -14.35 -10.65
N LEU A 70 -6.78 -13.29 -10.19
CA LEU A 70 -6.51 -12.11 -10.97
C LEU A 70 -5.62 -12.38 -12.18
N VAL A 71 -4.56 -13.16 -12.02
CA VAL A 71 -3.64 -13.52 -13.11
C VAL A 71 -4.33 -14.45 -14.10
N ALA A 72 -5.11 -15.41 -13.62
CA ALA A 72 -5.85 -16.36 -14.46
C ALA A 72 -6.90 -15.68 -15.33
N SER A 73 -7.60 -14.65 -14.82
CA SER A 73 -8.64 -13.93 -15.55
C SER A 73 -8.10 -12.86 -16.51
N HIS A 74 -6.91 -12.28 -16.24
CA HIS A 74 -6.40 -11.12 -16.97
C HIS A 74 -5.08 -11.35 -17.69
N SER A 75 -4.44 -12.52 -17.56
CA SER A 75 -3.17 -12.82 -18.22
C SER A 75 -3.23 -14.11 -19.04
N HIS A 76 -2.25 -14.26 -19.92
CA HIS A 76 -2.09 -15.44 -20.77
C HIS A 76 -0.59 -15.77 -20.91
N SER A 77 -0.24 -17.06 -20.97
CA SER A 77 1.17 -17.49 -21.08
C SER A 77 1.88 -16.92 -22.31
N ALA A 78 1.18 -16.80 -23.44
CA ALA A 78 1.71 -16.28 -24.69
C ALA A 78 1.74 -14.74 -24.80
N LYS A 79 1.31 -13.99 -23.76
CA LYS A 79 1.38 -12.52 -23.79
C LYS A 79 2.83 -12.02 -23.81
N PRO A 80 3.18 -11.03 -24.66
CA PRO A 80 4.47 -10.37 -24.59
C PRO A 80 4.70 -9.71 -23.22
N LEU A 81 5.97 -9.61 -22.81
CA LEU A 81 6.37 -9.15 -21.46
C LEU A 81 5.75 -7.80 -21.07
N ILE A 82 5.73 -6.83 -22.00
CA ILE A 82 5.19 -5.50 -21.75
C ILE A 82 3.70 -5.53 -21.39
N TYR A 83 2.93 -6.44 -22.02
CA TYR A 83 1.50 -6.62 -21.75
C TYR A 83 1.24 -7.41 -20.46
N LYS A 84 2.19 -8.21 -20.00
CA LYS A 84 2.14 -8.83 -18.66
C LYS A 84 2.33 -7.79 -17.58
N ILE A 85 3.32 -6.88 -17.73
CA ILE A 85 3.58 -5.80 -16.79
C ILE A 85 2.37 -4.84 -16.72
N SER A 86 1.89 -4.36 -17.87
CA SER A 86 0.74 -3.45 -17.91
C SER A 86 -0.56 -4.14 -17.46
N GLY A 87 -0.67 -5.44 -17.65
CA GLY A 87 -1.78 -6.24 -17.14
C GLY A 87 -1.94 -6.21 -15.63
N THR A 88 -0.86 -5.92 -14.90
CA THR A 88 -0.89 -5.81 -13.43
C THR A 88 -1.88 -4.75 -12.96
N TRP A 89 -1.99 -3.62 -13.64
CA TRP A 89 -2.92 -2.53 -13.30
C TRP A 89 -4.03 -2.32 -14.35
N GLY A 90 -4.10 -3.16 -15.36
CA GLY A 90 -5.14 -3.15 -16.39
C GLY A 90 -6.48 -3.74 -15.96
N ASN A 91 -6.66 -4.00 -14.68
CA ASN A 91 -7.85 -4.57 -14.05
C ASN A 91 -8.23 -3.78 -12.80
N HIS A 92 -9.38 -4.07 -12.22
CA HIS A 92 -9.91 -3.33 -11.06
C HIS A 92 -9.00 -3.45 -9.82
N GLU A 93 -8.63 -4.66 -9.44
CA GLU A 93 -7.85 -4.95 -8.23
C GLU A 93 -6.43 -4.39 -8.32
N GLY A 94 -5.78 -4.60 -9.46
CA GLY A 94 -4.42 -4.09 -9.69
C GLY A 94 -4.37 -2.58 -9.83
N SER A 95 -5.39 -1.94 -10.42
CA SER A 95 -5.48 -0.48 -10.49
C SER A 95 -5.68 0.15 -9.11
N LEU A 96 -6.51 -0.46 -8.24
CA LEU A 96 -6.63 -0.03 -6.85
C LEU A 96 -5.30 -0.10 -6.12
N LEU A 97 -4.55 -1.18 -6.28
CA LEU A 97 -3.23 -1.32 -5.68
C LEU A 97 -2.26 -0.26 -6.20
N LEU A 98 -2.30 0.06 -7.50
CA LEU A 98 -1.51 1.17 -8.06
C LEU A 98 -1.87 2.53 -7.44
N TRP A 99 -3.15 2.80 -7.19
CA TRP A 99 -3.58 4.02 -6.49
C TRP A 99 -3.02 4.09 -5.08
N ILE A 100 -3.00 2.95 -4.35
CA ILE A 100 -2.39 2.87 -3.03
C ILE A 100 -0.88 3.13 -3.11
N VAL A 101 -0.19 2.62 -4.14
CA VAL A 101 1.25 2.89 -4.40
C VAL A 101 1.49 4.39 -4.57
N ILE A 102 0.66 5.07 -5.37
CA ILE A 102 0.78 6.52 -5.60
C ILE A 102 0.57 7.29 -4.29
N LEU A 103 -0.48 6.96 -3.52
CA LEU A 103 -0.71 7.58 -2.21
C LEU A 103 0.47 7.35 -1.27
N ALA A 104 0.97 6.12 -1.18
CA ALA A 104 2.09 5.76 -0.33
C ALA A 104 3.39 6.50 -0.73
N LEU A 105 3.63 6.64 -2.05
CA LEU A 105 4.76 7.41 -2.57
C LEU A 105 4.71 8.87 -2.13
N PHE A 106 3.58 9.55 -2.31
CA PHE A 106 3.43 10.94 -1.87
C PHE A 106 3.56 11.10 -0.37
N GLY A 107 3.06 10.13 0.42
CA GLY A 107 3.26 10.10 1.87
C GLY A 107 4.73 9.98 2.25
N ALA A 108 5.46 9.07 1.63
CA ALA A 108 6.89 8.90 1.87
C ALA A 108 7.70 10.15 1.47
N LEU A 109 7.37 10.78 0.33
CA LEU A 109 8.00 12.02 -0.10
C LEU A 109 7.76 13.15 0.91
N LEU A 110 6.53 13.30 1.42
CA LEU A 110 6.22 14.27 2.46
C LEU A 110 6.94 13.94 3.78
N ALA A 111 6.97 12.66 4.17
CA ALA A 111 7.66 12.20 5.38
C ALA A 111 9.16 12.52 5.35
N MET A 112 9.81 12.33 4.19
CA MET A 112 11.24 12.60 4.00
C MET A 112 11.52 14.08 3.73
N GLY A 113 10.67 14.75 2.95
CA GLY A 113 10.92 16.09 2.40
C GLY A 113 10.53 17.24 3.31
N GLY A 114 9.42 17.23 3.94
CA GLY A 114 8.76 18.38 4.63
C GLY A 114 9.56 19.11 5.72
N ARG A 115 10.82 19.49 5.42
CA ARG A 115 11.76 20.11 6.38
C ARG A 115 11.36 21.52 6.82
N GLY A 116 10.60 22.25 6.01
CA GLY A 116 10.11 23.60 6.30
C GLY A 116 8.73 23.65 6.96
N MET A 117 8.09 22.52 7.15
CA MET A 117 6.72 22.45 7.72
C MET A 117 6.79 22.42 9.25
N ALA A 118 5.84 23.13 9.90
CA ALA A 118 5.62 22.96 11.33
C ALA A 118 5.32 21.47 11.63
N LEU A 119 5.98 20.92 12.65
CA LEU A 119 5.89 19.50 12.99
C LEU A 119 4.45 19.01 13.13
N ALA A 120 3.62 19.77 13.86
CA ALA A 120 2.21 19.41 14.07
C ALA A 120 1.42 19.33 12.76
N LEU A 121 1.71 20.22 11.81
CA LEU A 121 1.07 20.20 10.48
C LEU A 121 1.50 18.96 9.71
N LYS A 122 2.80 18.67 9.65
CA LYS A 122 3.34 17.48 8.99
C LYS A 122 2.71 16.20 9.52
N ILE A 123 2.65 16.03 10.84
CA ILE A 123 2.07 14.83 11.47
C ILE A 123 0.59 14.71 11.16
N ARG A 124 -0.17 15.82 11.22
CA ARG A 124 -1.62 15.79 10.87
C ARG A 124 -1.83 15.40 9.41
N THR A 125 -1.04 15.94 8.50
CA THR A 125 -1.14 15.60 7.07
C THR A 125 -0.83 14.11 6.83
N LEU A 126 0.24 13.58 7.43
CA LEU A 126 0.59 12.16 7.32
C LEU A 126 -0.50 11.26 7.93
N ALA A 127 -1.08 11.66 9.05
CA ALA A 127 -2.15 10.90 9.70
C ALA A 127 -3.44 10.88 8.86
N VAL A 128 -3.85 12.01 8.30
CA VAL A 128 -5.03 12.07 7.41
C VAL A 128 -4.80 11.21 6.17
N GLN A 129 -3.62 11.30 5.55
CA GLN A 129 -3.27 10.48 4.40
C GLN A 129 -3.26 8.99 4.76
N ALA A 130 -2.73 8.62 5.93
CA ALA A 130 -2.74 7.23 6.40
C ALA A 130 -4.19 6.71 6.60
N LEU A 131 -5.12 7.53 7.08
CA LEU A 131 -6.54 7.16 7.19
C LEU A 131 -7.18 6.93 5.81
N ILE A 132 -6.88 7.78 4.84
CA ILE A 132 -7.35 7.60 3.45
C ILE A 132 -6.78 6.29 2.90
N SER A 133 -5.47 6.06 3.07
CA SER A 133 -4.82 4.82 2.66
C SER A 133 -5.42 3.59 3.34
N ALA A 134 -5.74 3.68 4.64
CA ALA A 134 -6.39 2.60 5.38
C ALA A 134 -7.77 2.27 4.79
N GLY A 135 -8.57 3.26 4.41
CA GLY A 135 -9.87 3.04 3.76
C GLY A 135 -9.74 2.30 2.43
N VAL A 136 -8.80 2.72 1.56
CA VAL A 136 -8.56 2.09 0.26
C VAL A 136 -7.95 0.69 0.43
N LEU A 137 -7.02 0.52 1.38
CA LEU A 137 -6.43 -0.79 1.73
C LEU A 137 -7.48 -1.76 2.28
N ALA A 138 -8.39 -1.28 3.13
CA ALA A 138 -9.50 -2.10 3.63
C ALA A 138 -10.39 -2.57 2.47
N PHE A 139 -10.77 -1.66 1.58
CA PHE A 139 -11.55 -2.01 0.39
C PHE A 139 -10.81 -3.03 -0.49
N SER A 140 -9.52 -2.83 -0.73
CA SER A 140 -8.68 -3.74 -1.50
C SER A 140 -8.60 -5.13 -0.84
N LEU A 141 -8.41 -5.21 0.49
CA LEU A 141 -8.26 -6.49 1.20
C LEU A 141 -9.56 -7.28 1.32
N PHE A 142 -10.68 -6.59 1.60
CA PHE A 142 -11.94 -7.27 1.95
C PHE A 142 -12.91 -7.40 0.77
N THR A 143 -12.80 -6.55 -0.26
CA THR A 143 -13.73 -6.53 -1.40
C THR A 143 -13.05 -6.89 -2.72
N SER A 144 -11.82 -6.46 -2.94
CA SER A 144 -11.11 -6.57 -4.23
C SER A 144 -9.67 -7.02 -4.01
N ASN A 145 -9.49 -8.22 -3.43
CA ASN A 145 -8.17 -8.71 -3.04
C ASN A 145 -7.35 -9.16 -4.27
N PRO A 146 -6.24 -8.45 -4.60
CA PRO A 146 -5.42 -8.80 -5.76
C PRO A 146 -4.66 -10.12 -5.59
N PHE A 147 -4.59 -10.67 -4.37
CA PHE A 147 -3.95 -11.94 -4.04
C PHE A 147 -4.95 -13.07 -3.75
N ALA A 148 -6.24 -12.90 -4.14
CA ALA A 148 -7.22 -13.97 -4.03
C ALA A 148 -6.77 -15.17 -4.87
N ARG A 149 -6.83 -16.36 -4.28
CA ARG A 149 -6.52 -17.63 -4.96
C ARG A 149 -7.75 -18.19 -5.65
N LEU A 150 -7.51 -18.94 -6.73
CA LEU A 150 -8.52 -19.83 -7.28
C LEU A 150 -8.66 -21.02 -6.33
N ASP A 151 -9.90 -21.28 -5.87
CA ASP A 151 -10.28 -22.50 -5.14
C ASP A 151 -10.41 -23.71 -6.07
#